data_2bca4b6497a862065fd358103ca8ead9
#
_entry.id   2bca4b6497a862065fd358103ca8ead9
#
_cell.length_a   1.000
_cell.length_b   1.000
_cell.length_c   1.000
_cell.angle_alpha   90.00
_cell.angle_beta   90.00
_cell.angle_gamma   90.00
#
_symmetry.space_group_name_H-M   'P 1'
#
loop_
_entity.id
_entity.type
_entity.pdbx_description
1 polymer ?
#
loop_
_entity_poly.entity_id
_entity_poly.type
_entity_poly.pdbx_seq_one_letter_code
_entity_poly.pdbx_strand_id
1 'polypeptide(L)'
;MTDLHSPEATAAASTHRQVRYRDRQTGDIVAERVPGESLLRWLYGTTAGSLFFRAALNRPLCSRLCGWWQQSSWTRRQIRPFTERYRINLEELEHPLDEYTSFNDFFIRRLKPDTRPCDPDPERLLSPADGKVLVYPQLEPGAKLPVKSGTLTADALLARAIDPIPYRNGAALVVRLAPYDYHRFHFPADGQAGETRMIEGDFHSVNPLALAREPNIFCYNRRNVCELQTSTFGKIAYIEVGALNVASIVQTYAPGPCERGVEKGFFQFGGSTIVLLFEPGAITFDDDLVNDSATGLEVHVRTASGLGRRA
;
A
#
# COMPACT_ATOMS: atom_id res chain seq x y z
N MET A 1 -40.73 33.49 -1.01
CA MET A 1 -40.38 32.41 -1.96
C MET A 1 -38.89 32.18 -1.83
N THR A 2 -38.52 31.28 -0.98
CA THR A 2 -37.14 30.90 -0.63
C THR A 2 -37.02 29.43 -0.96
N ASP A 3 -36.28 29.14 -2.04
CA ASP A 3 -35.97 27.77 -2.47
C ASP A 3 -34.90 27.19 -1.55
N LEU A 4 -35.32 26.19 -0.80
CA LEU A 4 -34.48 25.27 -0.02
C LEU A 4 -33.84 24.27 -0.99
N HIS A 5 -32.57 24.48 -1.32
CA HIS A 5 -31.76 23.47 -2.00
C HIS A 5 -31.40 22.34 -1.02
N SER A 6 -32.02 21.18 -1.21
CA SER A 6 -31.77 19.95 -0.44
C SER A 6 -30.36 19.40 -0.73
N PRO A 7 -29.58 19.00 0.30
CA PRO A 7 -28.23 18.45 0.14
C PRO A 7 -28.18 16.96 -0.27
N GLU A 8 -29.31 16.32 -0.56
CA GLU A 8 -29.36 14.86 -0.83
C GLU A 8 -28.95 14.43 -2.24
N ALA A 9 -28.91 15.36 -3.22
CA ALA A 9 -28.61 14.98 -4.61
C ALA A 9 -27.12 14.73 -4.89
N THR A 10 -26.21 15.14 -4.01
CA THR A 10 -24.75 15.03 -4.25
C THR A 10 -24.13 13.71 -3.78
N ALA A 11 -24.81 12.95 -2.92
CA ALA A 11 -24.29 11.69 -2.38
C ALA A 11 -24.47 10.47 -3.31
N ALA A 12 -25.44 10.49 -4.21
CA ALA A 12 -25.76 9.36 -5.09
C ALA A 12 -24.84 9.24 -6.33
N ALA A 13 -24.14 10.31 -6.72
CA ALA A 13 -23.31 10.33 -7.94
C ALA A 13 -21.92 9.72 -7.78
N SER A 14 -21.49 9.35 -6.54
CA SER A 14 -20.12 8.88 -6.28
C SER A 14 -19.93 7.36 -6.32
N THR A 15 -21.00 6.57 -6.50
CA THR A 15 -20.96 5.09 -6.37
C THR A 15 -20.54 4.34 -7.64
N HIS A 16 -20.38 5.01 -8.78
CA HIS A 16 -20.03 4.37 -10.05
C HIS A 16 -18.65 4.76 -10.62
N ARG A 17 -17.84 5.51 -9.89
CA ARG A 17 -16.53 5.91 -10.43
C ARG A 17 -15.60 4.70 -10.46
N GLN A 18 -15.23 4.28 -11.67
CA GLN A 18 -14.24 3.23 -11.92
C GLN A 18 -12.89 3.69 -11.37
N VAL A 19 -12.23 2.84 -10.57
CA VAL A 19 -10.86 3.09 -10.08
C VAL A 19 -9.92 3.09 -11.28
N ARG A 20 -9.08 4.11 -11.42
CA ARG A 20 -8.10 4.26 -12.50
C ARG A 20 -6.75 4.62 -11.93
N TYR A 21 -5.71 4.21 -12.61
CA TYR A 21 -4.33 4.60 -12.33
C TYR A 21 -3.56 4.84 -13.63
N ARG A 22 -2.47 5.59 -13.58
CA ARG A 22 -1.53 5.70 -14.70
C ARG A 22 -0.49 4.60 -14.56
N ASP A 23 -0.25 3.85 -15.63
CA ASP A 23 0.93 3.00 -15.73
C ASP A 23 2.14 3.87 -16.11
N ARG A 24 3.13 3.94 -15.22
CA ARG A 24 4.30 4.82 -15.40
C ARG A 24 5.18 4.40 -16.56
N GLN A 25 5.20 3.09 -16.90
CA GLN A 25 6.02 2.57 -17.98
C GLN A 25 5.45 2.90 -19.36
N THR A 26 4.13 2.82 -19.52
CA THR A 26 3.47 3.08 -20.82
C THR A 26 2.91 4.50 -20.92
N GLY A 27 2.69 5.18 -19.79
CA GLY A 27 2.01 6.47 -19.72
C GLY A 27 0.49 6.38 -19.78
N ASP A 28 -0.09 5.19 -20.02
CA ASP A 28 -1.53 5.00 -20.20
C ASP A 28 -2.31 5.08 -18.90
N ILE A 29 -3.54 5.58 -18.98
CA ILE A 29 -4.51 5.51 -17.88
C ILE A 29 -5.30 4.21 -18.01
N VAL A 30 -5.13 3.33 -17.02
CA VAL A 30 -5.70 1.99 -16.98
C VAL A 30 -6.82 1.92 -15.94
N ALA A 31 -7.90 1.22 -16.27
CA ALA A 31 -8.95 0.89 -15.31
C ALA A 31 -8.53 -0.29 -14.43
N GLU A 32 -8.53 -0.11 -13.11
CA GLU A 32 -8.15 -1.17 -12.18
C GLU A 32 -9.21 -2.28 -12.13
N ARG A 33 -8.78 -3.52 -12.23
CA ARG A 33 -9.61 -4.71 -11.98
C ARG A 33 -9.58 -5.03 -10.50
N VAL A 34 -10.57 -4.56 -9.76
CA VAL A 34 -10.64 -4.74 -8.30
C VAL A 34 -11.04 -6.17 -7.95
N PRO A 35 -10.18 -6.96 -7.26
CA PRO A 35 -10.58 -8.27 -6.76
C PRO A 35 -11.70 -8.16 -5.74
N GLY A 36 -12.79 -8.95 -5.93
CA GLY A 36 -13.93 -8.94 -5.02
C GLY A 36 -14.72 -7.63 -4.99
N GLU A 37 -14.72 -6.84 -6.07
CA GLU A 37 -15.36 -5.52 -6.14
C GLU A 37 -16.83 -5.53 -5.64
N SER A 38 -17.63 -6.49 -6.06
CA SER A 38 -19.03 -6.59 -5.65
C SER A 38 -19.17 -6.78 -4.12
N LEU A 39 -18.31 -7.60 -3.53
CA LEU A 39 -18.27 -7.79 -2.08
C LEU A 39 -17.84 -6.50 -1.36
N LEU A 40 -16.79 -5.83 -1.84
CA LEU A 40 -16.33 -4.57 -1.25
C LEU A 40 -17.40 -3.47 -1.35
N ARG A 41 -18.10 -3.36 -2.49
CA ARG A 41 -19.22 -2.44 -2.65
C ARG A 41 -20.36 -2.73 -1.68
N TRP A 42 -20.67 -4.01 -1.44
CA TRP A 42 -21.67 -4.40 -0.45
C TRP A 42 -21.20 -4.09 0.98
N LEU A 43 -19.98 -4.50 1.36
CA LEU A 43 -19.42 -4.30 2.71
C LEU A 43 -19.32 -2.82 3.09
N TYR A 44 -18.84 -1.97 2.19
CA TYR A 44 -18.63 -0.55 2.46
C TYR A 44 -19.76 0.36 1.93
N GLY A 45 -20.65 -0.15 1.08
CA GLY A 45 -21.72 0.60 0.45
C GLY A 45 -23.08 0.46 1.12
N THR A 46 -23.27 -0.52 2.01
CA THR A 46 -24.56 -0.77 2.68
C THR A 46 -24.41 -0.83 4.19
N THR A 47 -25.49 -0.47 4.91
CA THR A 47 -25.53 -0.56 6.38
C THR A 47 -25.37 -2.00 6.87
N ALA A 48 -26.06 -2.96 6.21
CA ALA A 48 -25.95 -4.38 6.54
C ALA A 48 -24.54 -4.93 6.30
N GLY A 49 -23.90 -4.56 5.18
CA GLY A 49 -22.51 -4.93 4.89
C GLY A 49 -21.52 -4.36 5.90
N SER A 50 -21.68 -3.09 6.28
CA SER A 50 -20.82 -2.46 7.29
C SER A 50 -20.97 -3.11 8.67
N LEU A 51 -22.18 -3.47 9.06
CA LEU A 51 -22.43 -4.18 10.33
C LEU A 51 -21.82 -5.58 10.30
N PHE A 52 -22.00 -6.33 9.21
CA PHE A 52 -21.38 -7.65 9.01
C PHE A 52 -19.86 -7.57 9.04
N PHE A 53 -19.27 -6.58 8.35
CA PHE A 53 -17.83 -6.35 8.37
C PHE A 53 -17.30 -6.17 9.80
N ARG A 54 -17.90 -5.26 10.57
CA ARG A 54 -17.50 -4.96 11.96
C ARG A 54 -17.68 -6.16 12.89
N ALA A 55 -18.76 -6.91 12.73
CA ALA A 55 -19.08 -8.05 13.60
C ALA A 55 -18.22 -9.30 13.29
N ALA A 56 -17.97 -9.58 12.03
CA ALA A 56 -17.37 -10.84 11.57
C ALA A 56 -15.98 -10.68 10.96
N LEU A 57 -15.80 -9.79 9.97
CA LEU A 57 -14.57 -9.74 9.20
C LEU A 57 -13.46 -8.90 9.87
N ASN A 58 -13.81 -7.84 10.58
CA ASN A 58 -12.87 -7.00 11.31
C ASN A 58 -12.45 -7.64 12.64
N ARG A 59 -12.05 -8.90 12.58
CA ARG A 59 -11.61 -9.69 13.74
C ARG A 59 -10.29 -10.40 13.45
N PRO A 60 -9.32 -10.37 14.39
CA PRO A 60 -8.04 -11.07 14.24
C PRO A 60 -8.21 -12.57 13.93
N LEU A 61 -9.24 -13.20 14.53
CA LEU A 61 -9.52 -14.62 14.30
C LEU A 61 -9.91 -14.90 12.83
N CYS A 62 -10.75 -14.05 12.23
CA CYS A 62 -11.14 -14.21 10.83
C CYS A 62 -9.93 -14.09 9.90
N SER A 63 -9.09 -13.06 10.09
CA SER A 63 -7.85 -12.90 9.31
C SER A 63 -6.90 -14.09 9.48
N ARG A 64 -6.76 -14.63 10.70
CA ARG A 64 -5.92 -15.82 10.97
C ARG A 64 -6.48 -17.06 10.28
N LEU A 65 -7.78 -17.30 10.32
CA LEU A 65 -8.43 -18.43 9.65
C LEU A 65 -8.32 -18.32 8.13
N CYS A 66 -8.53 -17.15 7.56
CA CYS A 66 -8.31 -16.89 6.14
C CYS A 66 -6.84 -17.16 5.74
N GLY A 67 -5.88 -16.66 6.53
CA GLY A 67 -4.46 -16.90 6.28
C GLY A 67 -4.10 -18.40 6.34
N TRP A 68 -4.61 -19.11 7.33
CA TRP A 68 -4.42 -20.56 7.43
C TRP A 68 -5.04 -21.30 6.23
N TRP A 69 -6.27 -20.93 5.82
CA TRP A 69 -6.91 -21.51 4.63
C TRP A 69 -6.07 -21.26 3.37
N GLN A 70 -5.55 -20.06 3.18
CA GLN A 70 -4.75 -19.70 2.00
C GLN A 70 -3.37 -20.41 1.95
N GLN A 71 -2.89 -20.95 3.06
CA GLN A 71 -1.72 -21.82 3.13
C GLN A 71 -2.02 -23.27 2.76
N SER A 72 -3.30 -23.66 2.67
CA SER A 72 -3.69 -25.02 2.31
C SER A 72 -3.40 -25.31 0.84
N SER A 73 -2.93 -26.53 0.56
CA SER A 73 -2.68 -27.03 -0.81
C SER A 73 -3.93 -27.02 -1.71
N TRP A 74 -5.14 -27.04 -1.12
CA TRP A 74 -6.40 -26.91 -1.85
C TRP A 74 -6.53 -25.58 -2.60
N THR A 75 -5.87 -24.55 -2.13
CA THR A 75 -5.91 -23.21 -2.73
C THR A 75 -5.01 -23.08 -3.96
N ARG A 76 -4.09 -24.02 -4.20
CA ARG A 76 -3.22 -24.05 -5.39
C ARG A 76 -3.99 -23.94 -6.70
N ARG A 77 -5.18 -24.56 -6.79
CA ARG A 77 -6.05 -24.49 -7.97
C ARG A 77 -6.53 -23.07 -8.32
N GLN A 78 -6.43 -22.13 -7.38
CA GLN A 78 -6.82 -20.73 -7.61
C GLN A 78 -5.71 -19.94 -8.36
N ILE A 79 -4.47 -20.45 -8.38
CA ILE A 79 -3.31 -19.72 -8.92
C ILE A 79 -3.48 -19.44 -10.42
N ARG A 80 -3.71 -20.46 -11.24
CA ARG A 80 -3.84 -20.31 -12.70
C ARG A 80 -4.98 -19.38 -13.11
N PRO A 81 -6.24 -19.54 -12.64
CA PRO A 81 -7.32 -18.60 -12.92
C PRO A 81 -7.01 -17.16 -12.48
N PHE A 82 -6.27 -17.02 -11.37
CA PHE A 82 -5.87 -15.70 -10.85
C PHE A 82 -4.83 -15.05 -11.77
N THR A 83 -3.79 -15.77 -12.18
CA THR A 83 -2.74 -15.25 -13.07
C THR A 83 -3.30 -14.84 -14.43
N GLU A 84 -4.20 -15.63 -14.99
CA GLU A 84 -4.88 -15.34 -16.26
C GLU A 84 -5.80 -14.10 -16.15
N ARG A 85 -6.61 -14.04 -15.07
CA ARG A 85 -7.55 -12.93 -14.83
C ARG A 85 -6.84 -11.58 -14.69
N TYR A 86 -5.72 -11.55 -13.96
CA TYR A 86 -4.99 -10.33 -13.67
C TYR A 86 -3.77 -10.12 -14.59
N ARG A 87 -3.55 -11.02 -15.56
CA ARG A 87 -2.47 -10.95 -16.55
C ARG A 87 -1.08 -10.82 -15.89
N ILE A 88 -0.85 -11.63 -14.86
CA ILE A 88 0.44 -11.65 -14.17
C ILE A 88 1.49 -12.20 -15.14
N ASN A 89 2.63 -11.48 -15.27
CA ASN A 89 3.72 -11.94 -16.12
C ASN A 89 4.44 -13.14 -15.48
N LEU A 90 4.22 -14.31 -16.05
CA LEU A 90 4.78 -15.56 -15.55
C LEU A 90 6.29 -15.71 -15.85
N GLU A 91 6.82 -14.97 -16.83
CA GLU A 91 8.23 -15.00 -17.18
C GLU A 91 9.13 -14.36 -16.12
N GLU A 92 8.55 -13.46 -15.31
CA GLU A 92 9.26 -12.81 -14.20
C GLU A 92 9.39 -13.71 -12.96
N LEU A 93 8.61 -14.81 -12.85
CA LEU A 93 8.61 -15.68 -11.69
C LEU A 93 9.92 -16.45 -11.53
N GLU A 94 10.45 -16.53 -10.30
CA GLU A 94 11.62 -17.36 -9.96
C GLU A 94 11.33 -18.85 -10.17
N HIS A 95 10.11 -19.28 -9.83
CA HIS A 95 9.65 -20.68 -9.96
C HIS A 95 8.47 -20.78 -10.92
N PRO A 96 8.34 -21.89 -11.68
CA PRO A 96 7.17 -22.17 -12.49
C PRO A 96 5.92 -22.39 -11.62
N LEU A 97 4.71 -22.17 -12.21
CA LEU A 97 3.45 -22.21 -11.45
C LEU A 97 3.16 -23.53 -10.74
N ASP A 98 3.69 -24.61 -11.24
CA ASP A 98 3.47 -25.96 -10.70
C ASP A 98 4.32 -26.29 -9.47
N GLU A 99 5.30 -25.49 -9.14
CA GLU A 99 6.10 -25.60 -7.93
C GLU A 99 5.43 -24.97 -6.70
N TYR A 100 4.51 -24.00 -6.89
CA TYR A 100 3.82 -23.37 -5.77
C TYR A 100 2.85 -24.35 -5.11
N THR A 101 2.94 -24.47 -3.80
CA THR A 101 2.20 -25.44 -2.99
C THR A 101 0.82 -24.95 -2.54
N SER A 102 0.62 -23.62 -2.47
CA SER A 102 -0.62 -22.97 -2.04
C SER A 102 -0.78 -21.60 -2.69
N PHE A 103 -1.95 -21.00 -2.57
CA PHE A 103 -2.18 -19.65 -3.06
C PHE A 103 -1.35 -18.62 -2.30
N ASN A 104 -1.18 -18.76 -0.98
CA ASN A 104 -0.31 -17.87 -0.21
C ASN A 104 1.16 -17.99 -0.63
N ASP A 105 1.63 -19.20 -0.94
CA ASP A 105 2.99 -19.43 -1.44
C ASP A 105 3.23 -18.68 -2.76
N PHE A 106 2.27 -18.75 -3.70
CA PHE A 106 2.29 -17.92 -4.91
C PHE A 106 2.17 -16.42 -4.63
N PHE A 107 1.37 -16.04 -3.65
CA PHE A 107 1.16 -14.63 -3.29
C PHE A 107 2.47 -13.96 -2.82
N ILE A 108 3.26 -14.66 -2.02
CA ILE A 108 4.60 -14.21 -1.55
C ILE A 108 5.72 -14.61 -2.51
N ARG A 109 5.39 -14.92 -3.78
CA ARG A 109 6.33 -15.35 -4.81
C ARG A 109 7.58 -14.49 -4.87
N ARG A 110 8.69 -15.07 -5.27
CA ARG A 110 9.90 -14.37 -5.66
C ARG A 110 9.90 -14.14 -7.17
N LEU A 111 10.59 -13.09 -7.56
CA LEU A 111 10.86 -12.78 -8.96
C LEU A 111 12.29 -13.15 -9.29
N LYS A 112 12.55 -13.45 -10.56
CA LYS A 112 13.92 -13.68 -11.07
C LYS A 112 14.79 -12.45 -10.78
N PRO A 113 16.08 -12.63 -10.53
CA PRO A 113 17.04 -11.52 -10.56
C PRO A 113 16.85 -10.68 -11.84
N ASP A 114 17.15 -9.41 -11.78
CA ASP A 114 17.11 -8.46 -12.90
C ASP A 114 15.73 -8.11 -13.48
N THR A 115 14.63 -8.68 -12.95
CA THR A 115 13.27 -8.26 -13.36
C THR A 115 12.83 -6.95 -12.71
N ARG A 116 13.52 -6.54 -11.66
CA ARG A 116 13.36 -5.25 -10.94
C ARG A 116 14.73 -4.59 -10.78
N PRO A 117 15.35 -4.11 -11.87
CA PRO A 117 16.64 -3.44 -11.77
C PRO A 117 16.52 -2.17 -10.93
N CYS A 118 17.46 -1.98 -10.02
CA CYS A 118 17.54 -0.74 -9.24
C CYS A 118 17.90 0.43 -10.17
N ASP A 119 17.24 1.57 -9.95
CA ASP A 119 17.66 2.83 -10.57
C ASP A 119 19.17 3.02 -10.30
N PRO A 120 20.01 3.22 -11.31
CA PRO A 120 21.45 3.26 -11.14
C PRO A 120 21.95 4.48 -10.35
N ASP A 121 21.17 5.54 -10.28
CA ASP A 121 21.53 6.76 -9.57
C ASP A 121 21.40 6.55 -8.04
N PRO A 122 22.49 6.60 -7.26
CA PRO A 122 22.47 6.35 -5.83
C PRO A 122 21.72 7.43 -5.03
N GLU A 123 21.49 8.61 -5.61
CA GLU A 123 20.75 9.72 -4.98
C GLU A 123 19.23 9.62 -5.20
N ARG A 124 18.78 8.61 -5.94
CA ARG A 124 17.35 8.36 -6.16
C ARG A 124 16.74 7.56 -5.03
N LEU A 125 15.58 8.01 -4.55
CA LEU A 125 14.72 7.19 -3.71
C LEU A 125 14.13 6.07 -4.55
N LEU A 126 14.33 4.83 -4.16
CA LEU A 126 13.73 3.67 -4.84
C LEU A 126 12.29 3.43 -4.38
N SER A 127 11.44 2.95 -5.30
CA SER A 127 10.15 2.39 -4.90
C SER A 127 10.35 1.18 -3.99
N PRO A 128 9.75 1.16 -2.80
CA PRO A 128 9.88 0.04 -1.88
C PRO A 128 9.11 -1.21 -2.33
N ALA A 129 8.16 -1.08 -3.26
CA ALA A 129 7.33 -2.20 -3.72
C ALA A 129 6.74 -1.92 -5.12
N ASP A 130 6.25 -2.98 -5.78
CA ASP A 130 5.30 -2.83 -6.90
C ASP A 130 3.98 -2.31 -6.35
N GLY A 131 3.39 -1.30 -6.96
CA GLY A 131 2.10 -0.79 -6.51
C GLY A 131 1.68 0.54 -7.12
N LYS A 132 0.58 1.06 -6.63
CA LYS A 132 0.00 2.34 -7.03
C LYS A 132 0.42 3.40 -6.03
N VAL A 133 1.10 4.43 -6.52
CA VAL A 133 1.76 5.47 -5.74
C VAL A 133 0.93 6.74 -5.71
N LEU A 134 0.86 7.34 -4.54
CA LEU A 134 0.50 8.74 -4.34
C LEU A 134 1.60 9.41 -3.53
N VAL A 135 2.00 10.62 -3.92
CA VAL A 135 2.99 11.43 -3.21
C VAL A 135 2.36 12.70 -2.65
N TYR A 136 2.85 13.11 -1.51
CA TYR A 136 2.48 14.34 -0.81
C TYR A 136 3.77 15.10 -0.51
N PRO A 137 4.14 16.08 -1.32
CA PRO A 137 5.37 16.86 -1.14
C PRO A 137 5.45 17.56 0.23
N GLN A 138 4.28 17.89 0.80
CA GLN A 138 4.16 18.44 2.14
C GLN A 138 2.89 17.94 2.82
N LEU A 139 3.04 17.44 4.03
CA LEU A 139 1.92 17.07 4.91
C LEU A 139 1.51 18.29 5.72
N GLU A 140 0.62 19.14 5.20
CA GLU A 140 0.05 20.23 5.96
C GLU A 140 -0.84 19.71 7.10
N PRO A 141 -0.97 20.48 8.21
CA PRO A 141 -1.95 20.18 9.24
C PRO A 141 -3.36 20.10 8.63
N GLY A 142 -3.96 18.93 8.64
CA GLY A 142 -5.27 18.69 8.00
C GLY A 142 -5.20 18.36 6.51
N ALA A 143 -4.03 18.01 5.96
CA ALA A 143 -3.89 17.51 4.59
C ALA A 143 -4.90 16.38 4.36
N LYS A 144 -5.85 16.64 3.47
CA LYS A 144 -6.85 15.65 3.07
C LYS A 144 -6.19 14.74 2.05
N LEU A 145 -6.13 13.45 2.37
CA LEU A 145 -5.93 12.47 1.31
C LEU A 145 -6.92 12.76 0.17
N PRO A 146 -6.58 12.53 -1.10
CA PRO A 146 -7.50 12.75 -2.23
C PRO A 146 -8.76 11.87 -2.16
N VAL A 147 -8.87 11.03 -1.15
CA VAL A 147 -10.06 10.28 -0.77
C VAL A 147 -10.78 11.06 0.33
N LYS A 148 -11.71 11.91 -0.07
CA LYS A 148 -12.69 12.69 0.72
C LYS A 148 -12.51 12.61 2.26
N SER A 149 -11.96 13.68 2.83
CA SER A 149 -12.02 14.04 4.27
C SER A 149 -11.15 13.31 5.31
N GLY A 150 -10.20 12.45 4.95
CA GLY A 150 -9.24 11.86 5.91
C GLY A 150 -8.04 12.77 6.18
N THR A 151 -7.50 12.73 7.40
CA THR A 151 -6.25 13.42 7.75
C THR A 151 -5.13 12.39 7.92
N LEU A 152 -4.14 12.41 7.01
CA LEU A 152 -2.91 11.65 7.17
C LEU A 152 -1.93 12.52 7.95
N THR A 153 -1.71 12.23 9.22
CA THR A 153 -0.72 12.92 10.04
C THR A 153 0.36 11.96 10.51
N ALA A 154 1.58 12.44 10.68
CA ALA A 154 2.66 11.65 11.26
C ALA A 154 2.26 11.10 12.65
N ASP A 155 1.64 11.93 13.49
CA ASP A 155 1.20 11.54 14.83
C ASP A 155 0.22 10.36 14.80
N ALA A 156 -0.76 10.38 13.90
CA ALA A 156 -1.76 9.31 13.79
C ALA A 156 -1.16 8.01 13.21
N LEU A 157 -0.30 8.13 12.20
CA LEU A 157 0.35 6.97 11.58
C LEU A 157 1.33 6.28 12.52
N LEU A 158 2.15 7.06 13.23
CA LEU A 158 3.20 6.55 14.09
C LEU A 158 2.70 6.14 15.47
N ALA A 159 1.57 6.69 15.93
CA ALA A 159 0.89 6.36 17.20
C ALA A 159 1.88 6.21 18.40
N ARG A 160 2.94 7.03 18.43
CA ARG A 160 4.04 7.01 19.41
C ARG A 160 4.93 5.76 19.38
N ALA A 161 4.84 4.90 18.37
CA ALA A 161 5.79 3.80 18.20
C ALA A 161 7.23 4.33 17.94
N ILE A 162 7.33 5.44 17.19
CA ILE A 162 8.52 6.27 17.06
C ILE A 162 8.12 7.74 17.22
N ASP A 163 9.09 8.64 17.43
CA ASP A 163 8.82 10.07 17.59
C ASP A 163 8.27 10.68 16.29
N PRO A 164 7.05 11.26 16.29
CA PRO A 164 6.46 11.86 15.09
C PRO A 164 7.02 13.27 14.77
N ILE A 165 7.69 13.94 15.71
CA ILE A 165 8.12 15.33 15.57
C ILE A 165 8.97 15.56 14.30
N PRO A 166 9.96 14.72 13.96
CA PRO A 166 10.78 14.92 12.77
C PRO A 166 10.00 14.92 11.46
N TYR A 167 8.84 14.24 11.42
CA TYR A 167 8.06 14.02 10.20
C TYR A 167 6.89 15.00 10.03
N ARG A 168 6.64 15.88 11.03
CA ARG A 168 5.59 16.89 10.95
C ARG A 168 5.91 17.89 9.86
N ASN A 169 4.92 18.22 9.01
CA ASN A 169 5.07 19.08 7.84
C ASN A 169 6.10 18.57 6.80
N GLY A 170 6.53 17.33 6.94
CA GLY A 170 7.40 16.66 5.98
C GLY A 170 6.64 16.12 4.77
N ALA A 171 7.30 15.33 3.95
CA ALA A 171 6.69 14.68 2.79
C ALA A 171 6.18 13.27 3.12
N ALA A 172 5.28 12.74 2.28
CA ALA A 172 4.84 11.36 2.36
C ALA A 172 4.74 10.69 0.98
N LEU A 173 5.04 9.39 0.97
CA LEU A 173 4.83 8.47 -0.14
C LEU A 173 3.87 7.37 0.33
N VAL A 174 2.82 7.09 -0.42
CA VAL A 174 1.90 5.98 -0.18
C VAL A 174 1.99 5.02 -1.36
N VAL A 175 2.31 3.75 -1.12
CA VAL A 175 2.35 2.69 -2.12
C VAL A 175 1.31 1.65 -1.77
N ARG A 176 0.22 1.59 -2.53
CA ARG A 176 -0.86 0.63 -2.37
C ARG A 176 -0.63 -0.58 -3.27
N LEU A 177 -0.51 -1.76 -2.67
CA LEU A 177 -0.34 -3.01 -3.38
C LEU A 177 -1.71 -3.66 -3.58
N ALA A 178 -2.11 -3.87 -4.84
CA ALA A 178 -3.28 -4.69 -5.17
C ALA A 178 -2.93 -6.18 -5.04
N PRO A 179 -3.89 -7.09 -4.78
CA PRO A 179 -3.61 -8.51 -4.56
C PRO A 179 -2.83 -9.23 -5.67
N TYR A 180 -2.78 -8.68 -6.86
CA TYR A 180 -2.03 -9.24 -7.99
C TYR A 180 -0.62 -8.65 -8.14
N ASP A 181 -0.28 -7.57 -7.43
CA ASP A 181 1.07 -6.99 -7.44
C ASP A 181 2.09 -7.94 -6.76
N TYR A 182 3.35 -7.61 -6.81
CA TYR A 182 4.43 -8.30 -6.09
C TYR A 182 4.41 -7.83 -4.64
N HIS A 183 4.30 -8.75 -3.67
CA HIS A 183 4.05 -8.42 -2.26
C HIS A 183 5.28 -8.48 -1.36
N ARG A 184 6.49 -8.59 -1.92
CA ARG A 184 7.74 -8.35 -1.17
C ARG A 184 8.09 -6.88 -1.25
N PHE A 185 8.62 -6.34 -0.15
CA PHE A 185 8.99 -4.93 -0.06
C PHE A 185 10.46 -4.78 0.35
N HIS A 186 11.05 -3.67 -0.08
CA HIS A 186 12.49 -3.47 -0.12
C HIS A 186 12.89 -2.15 0.52
N PHE A 187 14.14 -2.02 0.89
CA PHE A 187 14.68 -0.76 1.39
C PHE A 187 14.78 0.27 0.26
N PRO A 188 14.26 1.51 0.47
CA PRO A 188 14.23 2.55 -0.57
C PRO A 188 15.55 3.31 -0.72
N ALA A 189 16.45 3.21 0.27
CA ALA A 189 17.73 3.91 0.34
C ALA A 189 18.69 3.16 1.27
N ASP A 190 19.99 3.44 1.11
CA ASP A 190 21.05 2.96 1.98
C ASP A 190 21.00 3.64 3.36
N GLY A 191 21.31 2.89 4.42
CA GLY A 191 21.32 3.45 5.77
C GLY A 191 21.37 2.43 6.90
N GLN A 192 20.77 2.80 8.01
CA GLN A 192 20.61 1.95 9.21
C GLN A 192 19.11 1.75 9.46
N ALA A 193 18.69 0.50 9.51
CA ALA A 193 17.32 0.13 9.83
C ALA A 193 17.19 -0.15 11.33
N GLY A 194 16.27 0.53 11.99
CA GLY A 194 15.91 0.30 13.37
C GLY A 194 15.06 -0.96 13.57
N GLU A 195 14.66 -1.21 14.81
CA GLU A 195 13.71 -2.26 15.13
C GLU A 195 12.32 -1.95 14.58
N THR A 196 11.63 -2.98 14.07
CA THR A 196 10.22 -2.89 13.68
C THR A 196 9.33 -2.99 14.93
N ARG A 197 8.46 -2.01 15.11
CA ARG A 197 7.45 -1.97 16.17
C ARG A 197 6.06 -2.14 15.59
N MET A 198 5.30 -3.06 16.16
CA MET A 198 3.93 -3.33 15.73
C MET A 198 2.95 -2.44 16.49
N ILE A 199 2.02 -1.84 15.77
CA ILE A 199 0.87 -1.10 16.31
C ILE A 199 -0.37 -1.95 16.02
N GLU A 200 -1.06 -2.38 17.05
CA GLU A 200 -2.32 -3.12 16.91
C GLU A 200 -3.41 -2.22 16.32
N GLY A 201 -4.36 -2.82 15.63
CA GLY A 201 -5.44 -2.10 14.97
C GLY A 201 -6.41 -3.01 14.22
N ASP A 202 -7.22 -2.39 13.39
CA ASP A 202 -8.26 -3.00 12.58
C ASP A 202 -7.71 -3.67 11.31
N PHE A 203 -8.62 -4.30 10.55
CA PHE A 203 -8.33 -5.02 9.30
C PHE A 203 -9.22 -4.52 8.16
N HIS A 204 -9.35 -3.20 8.00
CA HIS A 204 -10.07 -2.63 6.86
C HIS A 204 -9.34 -2.87 5.54
N SER A 205 -10.11 -2.99 4.44
CA SER A 205 -9.51 -3.05 3.10
C SER A 205 -8.87 -1.70 2.75
N VAL A 206 -7.66 -1.74 2.20
CA VAL A 206 -6.96 -0.53 1.68
C VAL A 206 -7.31 -0.21 0.23
N ASN A 207 -8.34 -0.86 -0.32
CA ASN A 207 -8.83 -0.56 -1.67
C ASN A 207 -9.46 0.85 -1.73
N PRO A 208 -9.33 1.59 -2.85
CA PRO A 208 -9.92 2.92 -2.99
C PRO A 208 -11.43 3.00 -2.70
N LEU A 209 -12.19 1.92 -2.91
CA LEU A 209 -13.62 1.86 -2.55
C LEU A 209 -13.83 1.91 -1.03
N ALA A 210 -12.95 1.28 -0.26
CA ALA A 210 -12.98 1.33 1.19
C ALA A 210 -12.46 2.67 1.71
N LEU A 211 -11.32 3.15 1.18
CA LEU A 211 -10.74 4.46 1.52
C LEU A 211 -11.70 5.62 1.25
N ALA A 212 -12.54 5.53 0.21
CA ALA A 212 -13.57 6.52 -0.08
C ALA A 212 -14.64 6.64 1.02
N ARG A 213 -14.83 5.60 1.83
CA ARG A 213 -15.81 5.55 2.93
C ARG A 213 -15.18 5.76 4.29
N GLU A 214 -13.98 5.24 4.48
CA GLU A 214 -13.22 5.32 5.72
C GLU A 214 -11.80 5.85 5.41
N PRO A 215 -11.61 7.16 5.34
CA PRO A 215 -10.35 7.77 4.85
C PRO A 215 -9.14 7.53 5.77
N ASN A 216 -9.38 7.25 7.06
CA ASN A 216 -8.32 7.09 8.06
C ASN A 216 -7.85 5.63 8.23
N ILE A 217 -8.19 4.75 7.29
CA ILE A 217 -7.86 3.31 7.35
C ILE A 217 -6.36 3.07 7.65
N PHE A 218 -5.46 3.84 7.07
CA PHE A 218 -4.02 3.69 7.32
C PHE A 218 -3.63 3.94 8.78
N CYS A 219 -4.38 4.78 9.49
CA CYS A 219 -4.15 5.07 10.91
C CYS A 219 -4.86 4.07 11.84
N TYR A 220 -5.93 3.42 11.38
CA TYR A 220 -6.72 2.49 12.19
C TYR A 220 -6.23 1.05 12.05
N ASN A 221 -5.73 0.67 10.87
CA ASN A 221 -5.29 -0.68 10.61
C ASN A 221 -4.03 -1.04 11.39
N ARG A 222 -3.93 -2.34 11.71
CA ARG A 222 -2.71 -2.95 12.22
C ARG A 222 -1.56 -2.65 11.27
N ARG A 223 -0.44 -2.20 11.81
CA ARG A 223 0.73 -1.81 11.01
C ARG A 223 2.03 -2.00 11.77
N ASN A 224 3.09 -2.18 11.02
CA ASN A 224 4.44 -2.15 11.54
C ASN A 224 5.09 -0.79 11.22
N VAL A 225 5.96 -0.33 12.10
CA VAL A 225 6.69 0.93 11.95
C VAL A 225 8.16 0.68 12.24
N CYS A 226 9.04 1.12 11.33
CA CYS A 226 10.48 1.09 11.46
C CYS A 226 11.05 2.47 11.11
N GLU A 227 12.02 2.97 11.86
CA GLU A 227 12.78 4.17 11.48
C GLU A 227 14.04 3.74 10.70
N LEU A 228 14.23 4.33 9.53
CA LEU A 228 15.46 4.22 8.76
C LEU A 228 16.25 5.52 8.93
N GLN A 229 17.51 5.41 9.30
CA GLN A 229 18.44 6.53 9.25
C GLN A 229 19.26 6.41 7.97
N THR A 230 18.91 7.19 6.94
CA THR A 230 19.55 7.11 5.63
C THR A 230 20.65 8.17 5.48
N SER A 231 21.62 7.89 4.61
CA SER A 231 22.69 8.85 4.29
C SER A 231 22.19 10.00 3.39
N THR A 232 21.21 9.73 2.53
CA THR A 232 20.76 10.66 1.50
C THR A 232 19.52 11.46 1.93
N PHE A 233 18.53 10.80 2.56
CA PHE A 233 17.21 11.37 2.84
C PHE A 233 16.95 11.65 4.32
N GLY A 234 17.99 11.59 5.18
CA GLY A 234 17.80 11.73 6.62
C GLY A 234 16.96 10.61 7.21
N LYS A 235 16.06 10.93 8.11
CA LYS A 235 15.16 9.95 8.72
C LYS A 235 13.96 9.65 7.83
N ILE A 236 13.69 8.36 7.65
CA ILE A 236 12.47 7.88 6.98
C ILE A 236 11.70 7.02 7.98
N ALA A 237 10.43 7.35 8.25
CA ALA A 237 9.54 6.42 8.91
C ALA A 237 8.95 5.47 7.87
N TYR A 238 9.30 4.19 7.96
CA TYR A 238 8.82 3.14 7.07
C TYR A 238 7.67 2.39 7.75
N ILE A 239 6.47 2.46 7.17
CA ILE A 239 5.23 1.96 7.75
C ILE A 239 4.63 0.93 6.80
N GLU A 240 4.51 -0.33 7.25
CA GLU A 240 3.78 -1.36 6.52
C GLU A 240 2.37 -1.51 7.14
N VAL A 241 1.36 -1.19 6.37
CA VAL A 241 -0.05 -1.26 6.79
C VAL A 241 -0.68 -2.55 6.29
N GLY A 242 -1.14 -3.38 7.21
CA GLY A 242 -1.96 -4.55 6.91
C GLY A 242 -3.39 -4.17 6.56
N ALA A 243 -4.10 -5.06 5.87
CA ALA A 243 -5.50 -4.86 5.51
C ALA A 243 -6.30 -6.15 5.67
N LEU A 244 -7.56 -6.14 5.21
CA LEU A 244 -8.46 -7.27 5.23
C LEU A 244 -7.78 -8.53 4.65
N ASN A 245 -7.81 -9.61 5.41
CA ASN A 245 -7.18 -10.90 5.11
C ASN A 245 -5.64 -10.93 5.15
N VAL A 246 -4.95 -9.83 5.52
CA VAL A 246 -3.49 -9.90 5.76
C VAL A 246 -3.23 -10.68 7.04
N ALA A 247 -2.77 -11.92 6.88
CA ALA A 247 -2.48 -12.80 8.01
C ALA A 247 -1.30 -12.30 8.82
N SER A 248 -0.27 -11.76 8.17
CA SER A 248 0.91 -11.19 8.82
C SER A 248 1.77 -10.34 7.88
N ILE A 249 2.54 -9.45 8.48
CA ILE A 249 3.64 -8.71 7.85
C ILE A 249 4.91 -9.34 8.39
N VAL A 250 5.70 -9.94 7.50
CA VAL A 250 6.93 -10.66 7.87
C VAL A 250 8.13 -9.79 7.53
N GLN A 251 9.00 -9.57 8.52
CA GLN A 251 10.29 -8.90 8.33
C GLN A 251 11.36 -9.96 8.03
N THR A 252 12.18 -9.73 7.01
CA THR A 252 13.28 -10.64 6.62
C THR A 252 14.67 -10.05 6.93
N TYR A 253 14.72 -8.88 7.55
CA TYR A 253 15.95 -8.20 7.96
C TYR A 253 16.17 -8.27 9.48
N ALA A 254 17.38 -8.02 9.92
CA ALA A 254 17.73 -7.69 11.29
C ALA A 254 18.06 -6.19 11.40
N PRO A 255 17.79 -5.53 12.55
CA PRO A 255 18.20 -4.14 12.76
C PRO A 255 19.71 -3.96 12.53
N GLY A 256 20.09 -2.90 11.84
CA GLY A 256 21.47 -2.63 11.45
C GLY A 256 21.58 -2.03 10.05
N PRO A 257 22.76 -2.16 9.41
CA PRO A 257 22.99 -1.67 8.05
C PRO A 257 21.98 -2.24 7.06
N CYS A 258 21.44 -1.40 6.18
CA CYS A 258 20.54 -1.79 5.10
C CYS A 258 20.99 -1.16 3.79
N GLU A 259 20.84 -1.92 2.71
CA GLU A 259 21.17 -1.49 1.35
C GLU A 259 19.91 -1.29 0.53
N ARG A 260 19.91 -0.25 -0.30
CA ARG A 260 18.80 0.08 -1.21
C ARG A 260 18.50 -1.09 -2.15
N GLY A 261 17.23 -1.39 -2.36
CA GLY A 261 16.79 -2.50 -3.22
C GLY A 261 16.85 -3.87 -2.57
N VAL A 262 17.48 -4.03 -1.40
CA VAL A 262 17.46 -5.31 -0.64
C VAL A 262 16.10 -5.51 0.01
N GLU A 263 15.63 -6.77 0.01
CA GLU A 263 14.34 -7.14 0.63
C GLU A 263 14.31 -6.82 2.13
N LYS A 264 13.28 -6.08 2.55
CA LYS A 264 13.00 -5.79 3.96
C LYS A 264 12.00 -6.77 4.54
N GLY A 265 11.09 -7.30 3.71
CA GLY A 265 10.06 -8.22 4.14
C GLY A 265 9.00 -8.48 3.09
N PHE A 266 7.87 -9.09 3.53
CA PHE A 266 6.74 -9.38 2.66
C PHE A 266 5.41 -9.38 3.41
N PHE A 267 4.34 -9.09 2.68
CA PHE A 267 2.97 -9.26 3.16
C PHE A 267 2.48 -10.66 2.80
N GLN A 268 1.89 -11.38 3.74
CA GLN A 268 1.12 -12.57 3.43
C GLN A 268 -0.24 -12.20 2.87
N PHE A 269 -0.98 -13.17 2.33
CA PHE A 269 -2.20 -12.95 1.56
C PHE A 269 -3.12 -11.87 2.13
N GLY A 270 -3.45 -10.87 1.28
CA GLY A 270 -4.35 -9.76 1.56
C GLY A 270 -3.95 -8.49 0.84
N GLY A 271 -4.74 -7.43 0.97
CA GLY A 271 -4.34 -6.09 0.52
C GLY A 271 -3.30 -5.49 1.46
N SER A 272 -2.46 -4.60 0.96
CA SER A 272 -1.39 -3.99 1.76
C SER A 272 -1.03 -2.59 1.26
N THR A 273 -0.43 -1.81 2.13
CA THR A 273 0.06 -0.46 1.78
C THR A 273 1.36 -0.19 2.52
N ILE A 274 2.29 0.46 1.85
CA ILE A 274 3.49 1.02 2.46
C ILE A 274 3.32 2.54 2.51
N VAL A 275 3.62 3.14 3.64
CA VAL A 275 3.72 4.59 3.78
C VAL A 275 5.13 4.93 4.22
N LEU A 276 5.79 5.83 3.49
CA LEU A 276 7.05 6.43 3.91
C LEU A 276 6.78 7.88 4.30
N LEU A 277 7.27 8.28 5.48
CA LEU A 277 7.28 9.68 5.91
C LEU A 277 8.71 10.20 5.92
N PHE A 278 8.88 11.42 5.47
CA PHE A 278 10.16 12.10 5.37
C PHE A 278 10.18 13.36 6.24
N GLU A 279 11.37 13.77 6.65
CA GLU A 279 11.58 15.07 7.28
C GLU A 279 11.28 16.22 6.28
N PRO A 280 10.90 17.41 6.75
CA PRO A 280 10.70 18.58 5.87
C PRO A 280 11.95 18.86 5.02
N GLY A 281 11.76 19.01 3.70
CA GLY A 281 12.86 19.31 2.78
C GLY A 281 13.82 18.13 2.53
N ALA A 282 13.49 16.91 2.93
CA ALA A 282 14.36 15.75 2.70
C ALA A 282 14.28 15.19 1.27
N ILE A 283 13.14 15.35 0.59
CA ILE A 283 12.90 14.78 -0.73
C ILE A 283 12.13 15.72 -1.65
N THR A 284 12.51 15.71 -2.93
CA THR A 284 11.73 16.22 -4.05
C THR A 284 11.29 15.04 -4.91
N PHE A 285 9.97 14.78 -4.97
CA PHE A 285 9.41 13.72 -5.83
C PHE A 285 9.45 14.14 -7.30
N ASP A 286 9.43 13.15 -8.20
CA ASP A 286 9.36 13.39 -9.64
C ASP A 286 8.04 14.08 -10.02
N ASP A 287 8.12 15.01 -10.98
CA ASP A 287 6.99 15.87 -11.38
C ASP A 287 5.77 15.10 -11.86
N ASP A 288 5.96 13.96 -12.54
CA ASP A 288 4.87 13.10 -13.00
C ASP A 288 4.05 12.56 -11.83
N LEU A 289 4.74 12.12 -10.75
CA LEU A 289 4.10 11.64 -9.53
C LEU A 289 3.36 12.76 -8.80
N VAL A 290 3.97 13.94 -8.70
CA VAL A 290 3.37 15.11 -8.04
C VAL A 290 2.12 15.56 -8.77
N ASN A 291 2.19 15.70 -10.12
CA ASN A 291 1.09 16.17 -10.94
C ASN A 291 -0.12 15.22 -10.92
N ASP A 292 0.11 13.91 -11.06
CA ASP A 292 -0.97 12.92 -10.99
C ASP A 292 -1.55 12.82 -9.57
N SER A 293 -0.71 12.80 -8.53
CA SER A 293 -1.16 12.77 -7.13
C SER A 293 -2.02 13.98 -6.75
N ALA A 294 -1.69 15.17 -7.25
CA ALA A 294 -2.48 16.39 -7.02
C ALA A 294 -3.92 16.27 -7.55
N THR A 295 -4.14 15.45 -8.58
CA THR A 295 -5.49 15.16 -9.12
C THR A 295 -6.16 13.94 -8.46
N GLY A 296 -5.44 13.24 -7.59
CA GLY A 296 -5.86 11.97 -6.97
C GLY A 296 -5.77 10.77 -7.90
N LEU A 297 -4.97 10.87 -8.97
CA LEU A 297 -4.68 9.76 -9.86
C LEU A 297 -3.44 9.02 -9.33
N GLU A 298 -3.63 7.74 -8.97
CA GLU A 298 -2.52 6.88 -8.58
C GLU A 298 -1.64 6.55 -9.79
N VAL A 299 -0.33 6.39 -9.56
CA VAL A 299 0.64 5.99 -10.59
C VAL A 299 1.20 4.62 -10.26
N HIS A 300 1.04 3.64 -11.16
CA HIS A 300 1.62 2.32 -10.99
C HIS A 300 3.12 2.36 -11.26
N VAL A 301 3.90 1.92 -10.28
CA VAL A 301 5.35 1.83 -10.32
C VAL A 301 5.81 0.40 -10.01
N ARG A 302 7.02 0.08 -10.42
CA ARG A 302 7.69 -1.18 -10.06
C ARG A 302 8.69 -0.95 -8.94
N THR A 303 8.90 -1.96 -8.11
CA THR A 303 9.96 -2.01 -7.10
C THR A 303 11.29 -1.56 -7.71
N ALA A 304 12.08 -0.85 -6.91
CA ALA A 304 13.42 -0.37 -7.26
C ALA A 304 13.49 0.70 -8.37
N SER A 305 12.34 1.15 -8.94
CA SER A 305 12.33 2.33 -9.82
C SER A 305 12.49 3.62 -9.01
N GLY A 306 13.17 4.63 -9.57
CA GLY A 306 13.36 5.93 -8.92
C GLY A 306 12.05 6.72 -8.80
N LEU A 307 11.81 7.36 -7.64
CA LEU A 307 10.59 8.12 -7.34
C LEU A 307 10.84 9.60 -7.02
N GLY A 308 12.06 9.97 -6.77
CA GLY A 308 12.44 11.32 -6.37
C GLY A 308 13.91 11.40 -6.00
N ARG A 309 14.38 12.60 -5.65
CA ARG A 309 15.76 12.89 -5.27
C ARG A 309 15.81 13.64 -3.95
N ARG A 310 16.97 13.70 -3.34
CA ARG A 310 17.22 14.62 -2.24
C ARG A 310 16.83 16.06 -2.67
N ALA A 311 16.11 16.77 -1.80
CA ALA A 311 15.73 18.16 -2.03
C ALA A 311 16.90 19.14 -1.89
#